data_8fcfb630275eae4d4a85c5742fdc6466
#
_entry.id   8fcfb630275eae4d4a85c5742fdc6466
#
_cell.length_a   1.000
_cell.length_b   1.000
_cell.length_c   1.000
_cell.angle_alpha   90.00
_cell.angle_beta   90.00
_cell.angle_gamma   90.00
#
_symmetry.space_group_name_H-M   'P 1'
#
loop_
_entity.id
_entity.type
_entity.pdbx_description
1 polymer ?
#
loop_
_entity_poly.entity_id
_entity_poly.type
_entity_poly.pdbx_seq_one_letter_code
_entity_poly.pdbx_strand_id
1 'polypeptide(L)'
;MKQKPGVNSGYMIGVALLSVYLFWGGTYVGMKVAIETMPPFLMAGIRFFTAGAVLYVISRLSGVKRPVGREWRSSAIVGALLLLGGNGLVAWSEQRVSSSIASLIIAAVPVWMMLFGWFGRSGKRPNTGVIAGIVLGLLGIAVLVFQPGQGDTGTATDLTGIITLLIASLSWAAGSMYSRSARIPDSPLMSTAAQMLTGGVLLIAFSYVTGDWSKLEVSTISLRSYAAFGYLVAFGSIIGYTAYIWLLKNADASLASTYAFVNPVVAVILGWAMVGEQLTANTLAAAVIIIAAVVLVTLFRSRPQKTGTQAALDIQNQQQSIH
;
A
#
# COMPACT_ATOMS: atom_id res chain seq x y z
N MET A 1 -3.43 1.91 28.34
CA MET A 1 -3.27 0.46 28.61
C MET A 1 -3.25 -0.27 27.26
N LYS A 2 -2.09 -0.77 26.81
CA LYS A 2 -2.03 -1.67 25.64
C LYS A 2 -2.37 -3.06 26.19
N GLN A 3 -3.52 -3.61 25.80
CA GLN A 3 -3.83 -5.02 26.08
C GLN A 3 -2.73 -5.90 25.47
N LYS A 4 -2.20 -6.82 26.26
CA LYS A 4 -1.34 -7.92 25.75
C LYS A 4 -2.16 -8.67 24.69
N PRO A 5 -1.57 -9.02 23.54
CA PRO A 5 -2.28 -9.81 22.54
C PRO A 5 -2.66 -11.17 23.15
N GLY A 6 -3.96 -11.41 23.32
CA GLY A 6 -4.47 -12.76 23.63
C GLY A 6 -4.16 -13.71 22.48
N VAL A 7 -4.27 -15.02 22.71
CA VAL A 7 -4.03 -16.09 21.73
C VAL A 7 -4.72 -15.83 20.37
N ASN A 8 -5.87 -15.14 20.37
CA ASN A 8 -6.59 -14.72 19.17
C ASN A 8 -5.92 -13.60 18.35
N SER A 9 -5.00 -12.81 18.94
CA SER A 9 -4.36 -11.69 18.25
C SER A 9 -3.36 -12.14 17.17
N GLY A 10 -2.59 -13.20 17.41
CA GLY A 10 -1.64 -13.75 16.43
C GLY A 10 -2.35 -14.34 15.22
N TYR A 11 -3.45 -15.06 15.43
CA TYR A 11 -4.28 -15.61 14.37
C TYR A 11 -4.89 -14.49 13.50
N MET A 12 -5.46 -13.45 14.11
CA MET A 12 -6.04 -12.31 13.39
C MET A 12 -4.99 -11.54 12.58
N ILE A 13 -3.77 -11.37 13.11
CA ILE A 13 -2.65 -10.78 12.36
C ILE A 13 -2.31 -11.64 11.14
N GLY A 14 -2.24 -12.98 11.32
CA GLY A 14 -1.98 -13.91 10.23
C GLY A 14 -3.04 -13.84 9.12
N VAL A 15 -4.32 -13.83 9.48
CA VAL A 15 -5.45 -13.71 8.54
C VAL A 15 -5.40 -12.36 7.80
N ALA A 16 -5.14 -11.27 8.51
CA ALA A 16 -5.05 -9.94 7.91
C ALA A 16 -3.85 -9.83 6.95
N LEU A 17 -2.68 -10.37 7.32
CA LEU A 17 -1.51 -10.43 6.43
C LEU A 17 -1.80 -11.26 5.18
N LEU A 18 -2.36 -12.46 5.35
CA LEU A 18 -2.72 -13.33 4.22
C LEU A 18 -3.69 -12.65 3.27
N SER A 19 -4.70 -11.94 3.82
CA SER A 19 -5.66 -11.16 3.00
C SER A 19 -4.96 -10.09 2.19
N VAL A 20 -4.01 -9.34 2.79
CA VAL A 20 -3.24 -8.31 2.08
C VAL A 20 -2.34 -8.94 1.02
N TYR A 21 -1.65 -10.05 1.33
CA TYR A 21 -0.76 -10.73 0.39
C TYR A 21 -1.49 -11.24 -0.85
N LEU A 22 -2.59 -11.96 -0.64
CA LEU A 22 -3.34 -12.59 -1.74
C LEU A 22 -4.07 -11.53 -2.57
N PHE A 23 -4.81 -10.64 -1.92
CA PHE A 23 -5.67 -9.73 -2.66
C PHE A 23 -4.92 -8.54 -3.24
N TRP A 24 -3.97 -7.94 -2.51
CA TRP A 24 -3.24 -6.79 -3.05
C TRP A 24 -2.19 -7.15 -4.10
N GLY A 25 -1.60 -8.35 -4.03
CA GLY A 25 -0.75 -8.82 -5.11
C GLY A 25 -1.46 -8.84 -6.46
N GLY A 26 -2.74 -9.24 -6.48
CA GLY A 26 -3.58 -9.22 -7.67
C GLY A 26 -4.15 -7.85 -8.05
N THR A 27 -4.10 -6.83 -7.16
CA THR A 27 -4.69 -5.52 -7.50
C THR A 27 -3.94 -4.77 -8.59
N TYR A 28 -2.65 -4.97 -8.76
CA TYR A 28 -1.87 -4.37 -9.85
C TYR A 28 -2.40 -4.85 -11.21
N VAL A 29 -2.51 -6.15 -11.39
CA VAL A 29 -3.12 -6.72 -12.60
C VAL A 29 -4.60 -6.30 -12.74
N GLY A 30 -5.34 -6.30 -11.64
CA GLY A 30 -6.72 -5.82 -11.62
C GLY A 30 -6.84 -4.36 -12.04
N MET A 31 -5.95 -3.47 -11.60
CA MET A 31 -5.92 -2.07 -12.04
C MET A 31 -5.55 -1.97 -13.52
N LYS A 32 -4.51 -2.68 -13.97
CA LYS A 32 -4.11 -2.71 -15.36
C LYS A 32 -5.26 -3.09 -16.30
N VAL A 33 -6.02 -4.14 -15.95
CA VAL A 33 -7.19 -4.59 -16.72
C VAL A 33 -8.35 -3.59 -16.62
N ALA A 34 -8.61 -3.01 -15.47
CA ALA A 34 -9.71 -2.05 -15.31
C ALA A 34 -9.48 -0.78 -16.16
N ILE A 35 -8.23 -0.27 -16.18
CA ILE A 35 -7.88 0.96 -16.92
C ILE A 35 -7.71 0.74 -18.43
N GLU A 36 -7.84 -0.49 -18.95
CA GLU A 36 -7.90 -0.72 -20.40
C GLU A 36 -9.04 0.08 -21.05
N THR A 37 -10.16 0.22 -20.34
CA THR A 37 -11.34 0.95 -20.85
C THR A 37 -11.93 1.96 -19.87
N MET A 38 -11.38 2.09 -18.66
CA MET A 38 -11.82 3.05 -17.65
C MET A 38 -10.74 4.09 -17.39
N PRO A 39 -11.05 5.40 -17.32
CA PRO A 39 -10.10 6.43 -16.94
C PRO A 39 -9.58 6.21 -15.51
N PRO A 40 -8.24 6.29 -15.26
CA PRO A 40 -7.62 5.75 -14.06
C PRO A 40 -8.04 6.43 -12.75
N PHE A 41 -8.03 7.77 -12.68
CA PHE A 41 -8.42 8.47 -11.45
C PHE A 41 -9.92 8.35 -11.18
N LEU A 42 -10.74 8.38 -12.22
CA LEU A 42 -12.18 8.21 -12.09
C LEU A 42 -12.52 6.79 -11.64
N MET A 43 -11.92 5.76 -12.25
CA MET A 43 -12.06 4.37 -11.83
C MET A 43 -11.68 4.19 -10.36
N ALA A 44 -10.51 4.69 -9.95
CA ALA A 44 -10.05 4.60 -8.56
C ALA A 44 -11.00 5.36 -7.61
N GLY A 45 -11.48 6.53 -8.02
CA GLY A 45 -12.40 7.34 -7.24
C GLY A 45 -13.74 6.65 -6.99
N ILE A 46 -14.39 6.14 -8.03
CA ILE A 46 -15.65 5.40 -7.92
C ILE A 46 -15.44 4.12 -7.11
N ARG A 47 -14.34 3.39 -7.34
CA ARG A 47 -13.97 2.20 -6.57
C ARG A 47 -13.96 2.48 -5.07
N PHE A 48 -13.17 3.48 -4.63
CA PHE A 48 -13.03 3.76 -3.21
C PHE A 48 -14.27 4.41 -2.61
N PHE A 49 -14.96 5.27 -3.34
CA PHE A 49 -16.21 5.85 -2.88
C PHE A 49 -17.27 4.77 -2.64
N THR A 50 -17.44 3.84 -3.59
CA THR A 50 -18.40 2.71 -3.47
C THR A 50 -18.03 1.80 -2.29
N ALA A 51 -16.77 1.39 -2.19
CA ALA A 51 -16.31 0.56 -1.07
C ALA A 51 -16.49 1.26 0.28
N GLY A 52 -16.14 2.56 0.34
CA GLY A 52 -16.31 3.39 1.52
C GLY A 52 -17.77 3.55 1.93
N ALA A 53 -18.69 3.75 0.97
CA ALA A 53 -20.12 3.86 1.22
C ALA A 53 -20.69 2.54 1.80
N VAL A 54 -20.33 1.40 1.22
CA VAL A 54 -20.73 0.07 1.71
C VAL A 54 -20.24 -0.12 3.16
N LEU A 55 -18.95 0.11 3.43
CA LEU A 55 -18.40 -0.04 4.78
C LEU A 55 -19.00 0.95 5.78
N TYR A 56 -19.31 2.18 5.34
CA TYR A 56 -19.95 3.18 6.19
C TYR A 56 -21.35 2.72 6.60
N VAL A 57 -22.16 2.26 5.64
CA VAL A 57 -23.51 1.74 5.91
C VAL A 57 -23.45 0.54 6.85
N ILE A 58 -22.61 -0.45 6.57
CA ILE A 58 -22.42 -1.62 7.43
C ILE A 58 -22.03 -1.19 8.85
N SER A 59 -21.08 -0.29 8.99
CA SER A 59 -20.65 0.21 10.31
C SER A 59 -21.77 0.93 11.05
N ARG A 60 -22.59 1.72 10.33
CA ARG A 60 -23.73 2.42 10.93
C ARG A 60 -24.84 1.46 11.39
N LEU A 61 -25.15 0.46 10.57
CA LEU A 61 -26.14 -0.58 10.91
C LEU A 61 -25.66 -1.43 12.10
N SER A 62 -24.35 -1.61 12.26
CA SER A 62 -23.74 -2.28 13.42
C SER A 62 -23.64 -1.38 14.69
N GLY A 63 -24.28 -0.22 14.69
CA GLY A 63 -24.33 0.67 15.87
C GLY A 63 -23.09 1.52 16.09
N VAL A 64 -22.09 1.51 15.21
CA VAL A 64 -20.87 2.32 15.34
C VAL A 64 -21.21 3.81 15.20
N LYS A 65 -20.69 4.64 16.10
CA LYS A 65 -20.91 6.10 16.07
C LYS A 65 -20.36 6.75 14.81
N ARG A 66 -20.97 7.85 14.39
CA ARG A 66 -20.46 8.67 13.27
C ARG A 66 -19.11 9.28 13.64
N PRO A 67 -18.18 9.42 12.68
CA PRO A 67 -16.94 10.13 12.91
C PRO A 67 -17.19 11.60 13.27
N VAL A 68 -16.42 12.13 14.20
CA VAL A 68 -16.46 13.57 14.54
C VAL A 68 -15.61 14.38 13.55
N GLY A 69 -15.76 15.71 13.52
CA GLY A 69 -15.10 16.56 12.52
C GLY A 69 -13.58 16.39 12.46
N ARG A 70 -12.90 16.18 13.60
CA ARG A 70 -11.45 15.92 13.66
C ARG A 70 -11.07 14.57 13.02
N GLU A 71 -11.89 13.54 13.20
CA GLU A 71 -11.69 12.21 12.60
C GLU A 71 -11.90 12.25 11.09
N TRP A 72 -12.90 13.01 10.61
CA TRP A 72 -13.10 13.26 9.19
C TRP A 72 -11.90 13.96 8.56
N ARG A 73 -11.38 15.01 9.22
CA ARG A 73 -10.17 15.72 8.74
C ARG A 73 -8.96 14.79 8.64
N SER A 74 -8.71 14.00 9.68
CA SER A 74 -7.60 13.05 9.67
C SER A 74 -7.79 11.97 8.61
N SER A 75 -9.02 11.46 8.46
CA SER A 75 -9.36 10.48 7.43
C SER A 75 -9.19 11.05 6.01
N ALA A 76 -9.50 12.33 5.80
CA ALA A 76 -9.28 13.00 4.52
C ALA A 76 -7.78 13.13 4.19
N ILE A 77 -6.93 13.44 5.17
CA ILE A 77 -5.47 13.48 4.97
C ILE A 77 -4.94 12.08 4.64
N VAL A 78 -5.37 11.05 5.38
CA VAL A 78 -4.99 9.66 5.08
C VAL A 78 -5.49 9.25 3.70
N GLY A 79 -6.74 9.57 3.36
CA GLY A 79 -7.33 9.31 2.04
C GLY A 79 -6.59 10.03 0.91
N ALA A 80 -6.19 11.28 1.12
CA ALA A 80 -5.38 12.02 0.15
C ALA A 80 -4.02 11.34 -0.08
N LEU A 81 -3.33 10.93 0.98
CA LEU A 81 -2.00 10.35 0.88
C LEU A 81 -2.01 8.90 0.39
N LEU A 82 -2.90 8.05 0.91
CA LEU A 82 -2.95 6.63 0.53
C LEU A 82 -3.72 6.40 -0.77
N LEU A 83 -4.85 7.09 -0.97
CA LEU A 83 -5.75 6.76 -2.07
C LEU A 83 -5.52 7.66 -3.28
N LEU A 84 -5.45 8.98 -3.13
CA LEU A 84 -5.15 9.86 -4.25
C LEU A 84 -3.66 9.79 -4.60
N GLY A 85 -2.77 10.14 -3.68
CA GLY A 85 -1.32 10.16 -3.89
C GLY A 85 -0.67 8.78 -3.98
N GLY A 86 -1.28 7.73 -3.41
CA GLY A 86 -0.84 6.35 -3.53
C GLY A 86 -1.54 5.65 -4.69
N ASN A 87 -2.72 5.09 -4.46
CA ASN A 87 -3.44 4.26 -5.45
C ASN A 87 -3.77 4.98 -6.76
N GLY A 88 -4.17 6.25 -6.71
CA GLY A 88 -4.52 7.02 -7.90
C GLY A 88 -3.33 7.18 -8.84
N LEU A 89 -2.17 7.54 -8.29
CA LEU A 89 -0.94 7.67 -9.07
C LEU A 89 -0.44 6.30 -9.59
N VAL A 90 -0.63 5.21 -8.83
CA VAL A 90 -0.34 3.86 -9.33
C VAL A 90 -1.22 3.53 -10.53
N ALA A 91 -2.54 3.70 -10.43
CA ALA A 91 -3.47 3.44 -11.52
C ALA A 91 -3.13 4.27 -12.78
N TRP A 92 -2.77 5.54 -12.60
CA TRP A 92 -2.33 6.38 -13.71
C TRP A 92 -1.01 5.91 -14.34
N SER A 93 -0.05 5.51 -13.51
CA SER A 93 1.26 5.03 -13.98
C SER A 93 1.16 3.72 -14.75
N GLU A 94 0.22 2.85 -14.41
CA GLU A 94 0.00 1.57 -15.11
C GLU A 94 -0.50 1.73 -16.55
N GLN A 95 -0.90 2.94 -16.98
CA GLN A 95 -1.08 3.23 -18.40
C GLN A 95 0.25 3.24 -19.17
N ARG A 96 1.38 3.46 -18.49
CA ARG A 96 2.73 3.70 -19.03
C ARG A 96 3.73 2.60 -18.74
N VAL A 97 3.49 1.83 -17.68
CA VAL A 97 4.37 0.74 -17.25
C VAL A 97 3.56 -0.52 -17.01
N SER A 98 4.24 -1.68 -16.96
CA SER A 98 3.58 -2.94 -16.62
C SER A 98 3.20 -3.02 -15.14
N SER A 99 2.22 -3.86 -14.82
CA SER A 99 1.79 -4.12 -13.45
C SER A 99 2.92 -4.72 -12.61
N SER A 100 3.78 -5.53 -13.22
CA SER A 100 4.99 -6.08 -12.62
C SER A 100 5.95 -4.98 -12.17
N ILE A 101 6.27 -4.01 -13.04
CA ILE A 101 7.14 -2.87 -12.73
C ILE A 101 6.51 -1.99 -11.65
N ALA A 102 5.21 -1.71 -11.74
CA ALA A 102 4.51 -0.92 -10.74
C ALA A 102 4.64 -1.56 -9.35
N SER A 103 4.39 -2.86 -9.22
CA SER A 103 4.50 -3.58 -7.96
C SER A 103 5.91 -3.57 -7.38
N LEU A 104 6.94 -3.72 -8.21
CA LEU A 104 8.35 -3.69 -7.81
C LEU A 104 8.77 -2.33 -7.26
N ILE A 105 8.35 -1.22 -7.89
CA ILE A 105 8.68 0.13 -7.42
C ILE A 105 7.93 0.44 -6.12
N ILE A 106 6.67 0.02 -6.00
CA ILE A 106 5.89 0.19 -4.76
C ILE A 106 6.49 -0.63 -3.60
N ALA A 107 7.26 -1.67 -3.88
CA ALA A 107 8.02 -2.37 -2.84
C ALA A 107 9.04 -1.49 -2.09
N ALA A 108 9.33 -0.28 -2.56
CA ALA A 108 10.13 0.72 -1.83
C ALA A 108 9.41 1.33 -0.60
N VAL A 109 8.11 1.12 -0.41
CA VAL A 109 7.33 1.66 0.73
C VAL A 109 7.98 1.40 2.10
N PRO A 110 8.47 0.20 2.45
CA PRO A 110 9.15 -0.02 3.73
C PRO A 110 10.39 0.86 3.93
N VAL A 111 11.12 1.16 2.85
CA VAL A 111 12.30 2.06 2.89
C VAL A 111 11.86 3.47 3.28
N TRP A 112 10.82 4.00 2.64
CA TRP A 112 10.26 5.32 2.98
C TRP A 112 9.72 5.36 4.41
N MET A 113 8.98 4.33 4.84
CA MET A 113 8.46 4.24 6.21
C MET A 113 9.59 4.28 7.24
N MET A 114 10.73 3.66 6.95
CA MET A 114 11.90 3.70 7.81
C MET A 114 12.55 5.10 7.82
N LEU A 115 12.71 5.74 6.66
CA LEU A 115 13.26 7.10 6.56
C LEU A 115 12.39 8.10 7.33
N PHE A 116 11.06 8.02 7.21
CA PHE A 116 10.16 8.84 8.02
C PHE A 116 10.27 8.55 9.52
N GLY A 117 10.52 7.30 9.91
CA GLY A 117 10.80 6.94 11.29
C GLY A 117 12.11 7.55 11.81
N TRP A 118 13.11 7.66 10.95
CA TRP A 118 14.40 8.25 11.29
C TRP A 118 14.33 9.78 11.45
N PHE A 119 13.77 10.49 10.46
CA PHE A 119 13.58 11.94 10.52
C PHE A 119 12.50 12.37 11.53
N GLY A 120 11.68 11.42 12.00
CA GLY A 120 10.67 11.63 13.02
C GLY A 120 11.22 11.64 14.45
N ARG A 121 10.30 11.64 15.43
CA ARG A 121 10.63 11.72 16.88
C ARG A 121 11.58 10.64 17.41
N SER A 122 11.80 9.53 16.69
CA SER A 122 12.68 8.46 17.18
C SER A 122 14.17 8.72 16.97
N GLY A 123 14.57 9.58 16.03
CA GLY A 123 15.96 10.06 15.82
C GLY A 123 17.04 8.99 15.63
N LYS A 124 16.70 7.72 15.52
CA LYS A 124 17.67 6.62 15.40
C LYS A 124 18.24 6.57 13.99
N ARG A 125 19.54 6.73 13.86
CA ARG A 125 20.26 6.62 12.58
C ARG A 125 20.12 5.22 12.01
N PRO A 126 19.92 5.08 10.67
CA PRO A 126 19.96 3.80 10.01
C PRO A 126 21.35 3.17 10.19
N ASN A 127 21.38 1.89 10.44
CA ASN A 127 22.64 1.15 10.48
C ASN A 127 23.14 0.87 9.05
N THR A 128 24.38 0.38 8.94
CA THR A 128 25.04 0.10 7.66
C THR A 128 24.24 -0.86 6.78
N GLY A 129 23.59 -1.89 7.37
CA GLY A 129 22.78 -2.84 6.62
C GLY A 129 21.55 -2.19 5.97
N VAL A 130 20.95 -1.22 6.63
CA VAL A 130 19.83 -0.43 6.09
C VAL A 130 20.31 0.45 4.93
N ILE A 131 21.45 1.13 5.08
CA ILE A 131 22.04 1.96 4.01
C ILE A 131 22.36 1.09 2.79
N ALA A 132 22.99 -0.07 3.02
CA ALA A 132 23.28 -1.04 1.96
C ALA A 132 22.01 -1.49 1.23
N GLY A 133 20.92 -1.76 1.97
CA GLY A 133 19.63 -2.11 1.38
C GLY A 133 19.01 -0.98 0.54
N ILE A 134 19.13 0.27 0.97
CA ILE A 134 18.67 1.43 0.19
C ILE A 134 19.46 1.54 -1.13
N VAL A 135 20.77 1.46 -1.06
CA VAL A 135 21.64 1.52 -2.25
C VAL A 135 21.31 0.37 -3.21
N LEU A 136 21.15 -0.85 -2.68
CA LEU A 136 20.77 -2.01 -3.48
C LEU A 136 19.41 -1.83 -4.15
N GLY A 137 18.42 -1.26 -3.45
CA GLY A 137 17.10 -0.96 -4.00
C GLY A 137 17.15 0.06 -5.14
N LEU A 138 17.97 1.10 -5.00
CA LEU A 138 18.20 2.09 -6.06
C LEU A 138 18.88 1.46 -7.27
N LEU A 139 19.83 0.54 -7.07
CA LEU A 139 20.46 -0.22 -8.16
C LEU A 139 19.41 -1.11 -8.87
N GLY A 140 18.51 -1.77 -8.15
CA GLY A 140 17.42 -2.55 -8.74
C GLY A 140 16.50 -1.70 -9.61
N ILE A 141 16.12 -0.50 -9.14
CA ILE A 141 15.34 0.45 -9.94
C ILE A 141 16.15 0.90 -11.17
N ALA A 142 17.44 1.18 -11.02
CA ALA A 142 18.30 1.54 -12.15
C ALA A 142 18.34 0.44 -13.21
N VAL A 143 18.43 -0.84 -12.83
CA VAL A 143 18.35 -1.98 -13.76
C VAL A 143 17.03 -2.00 -14.53
N LEU A 144 15.90 -1.61 -13.90
CA LEU A 144 14.62 -1.49 -14.60
C LEU A 144 14.59 -0.32 -15.60
N VAL A 145 15.21 0.81 -15.23
CA VAL A 145 15.18 2.04 -16.04
C VAL A 145 16.13 1.98 -17.22
N PHE A 146 17.35 1.48 -16.99
CA PHE A 146 18.42 1.46 -18.00
C PHE A 146 18.49 0.10 -18.72
N GLN A 147 17.40 -0.32 -19.37
CA GLN A 147 17.39 -1.54 -20.18
C GLN A 147 17.98 -1.27 -21.57
N PRO A 148 19.11 -1.88 -21.96
CA PRO A 148 19.61 -1.78 -23.33
C PRO A 148 18.66 -2.50 -24.28
N GLY A 149 18.22 -1.87 -25.35
CA GLY A 149 17.54 -2.52 -26.48
C GLY A 149 16.02 -2.37 -26.55
N GLN A 150 15.38 -1.52 -25.76
CA GLN A 150 13.91 -1.28 -25.83
C GLN A 150 13.49 -0.10 -26.73
N GLY A 151 14.34 0.31 -27.67
CA GLY A 151 14.03 1.43 -28.60
C GLY A 151 12.94 1.13 -29.63
N ASP A 152 12.63 -0.16 -29.92
CA ASP A 152 11.79 -0.52 -31.10
C ASP A 152 10.58 -1.44 -30.82
N THR A 153 10.35 -1.90 -29.61
CA THR A 153 9.25 -2.86 -29.32
C THR A 153 8.13 -2.35 -28.43
N GLY A 154 7.85 -1.05 -28.43
CA GLY A 154 6.63 -0.47 -27.82
C GLY A 154 6.46 -0.58 -26.30
N THR A 155 7.44 -1.15 -25.58
CA THR A 155 7.44 -1.30 -24.09
C THR A 155 8.58 -0.52 -23.42
N ALA A 156 8.98 0.63 -24.02
CA ALA A 156 9.93 1.52 -23.36
C ALA A 156 9.39 1.87 -21.97
N THR A 157 10.18 1.60 -20.94
CA THR A 157 9.81 1.90 -19.56
C THR A 157 9.72 3.43 -19.43
N ASP A 158 8.50 3.97 -19.39
CA ASP A 158 8.26 5.42 -19.34
C ASP A 158 8.78 5.98 -18.02
N LEU A 159 9.82 6.82 -18.10
CA LEU A 159 10.42 7.47 -16.94
C LEU A 159 9.40 8.27 -16.13
N THR A 160 8.40 8.87 -16.80
CA THR A 160 7.30 9.58 -16.13
C THR A 160 6.47 8.62 -15.26
N GLY A 161 6.18 7.41 -15.76
CA GLY A 161 5.50 6.36 -15.02
C GLY A 161 6.30 5.94 -13.78
N ILE A 162 7.62 5.75 -13.92
CA ILE A 162 8.52 5.37 -12.80
C ILE A 162 8.57 6.46 -11.73
N ILE A 163 8.79 7.73 -12.13
CA ILE A 163 8.85 8.85 -11.18
C ILE A 163 7.52 8.97 -10.44
N THR A 164 6.40 8.83 -11.14
CA THR A 164 5.07 8.88 -10.54
C THR A 164 4.86 7.74 -9.54
N LEU A 165 5.36 6.53 -9.82
CA LEU A 165 5.31 5.41 -8.87
C LEU A 165 6.20 5.63 -7.64
N LEU A 166 7.37 6.26 -7.78
CA LEU A 166 8.19 6.65 -6.65
C LEU A 166 7.47 7.68 -5.76
N ILE A 167 6.81 8.66 -6.36
CA ILE A 167 5.97 9.62 -5.62
C ILE A 167 4.80 8.90 -4.95
N ALA A 168 4.16 7.96 -5.63
CA ALA A 168 3.08 7.15 -5.09
C ALA A 168 3.52 6.34 -3.87
N SER A 169 4.68 5.68 -3.94
CA SER A 169 5.25 4.90 -2.84
C SER A 169 5.62 5.78 -1.63
N LEU A 170 6.17 6.97 -1.87
CA LEU A 170 6.46 7.97 -0.85
C LEU A 170 5.18 8.46 -0.16
N SER A 171 4.17 8.82 -0.94
CA SER A 171 2.86 9.27 -0.46
C SER A 171 2.17 8.18 0.39
N TRP A 172 2.21 6.94 -0.09
CA TRP A 172 1.69 5.79 0.66
C TRP A 172 2.38 5.61 2.00
N ALA A 173 3.71 5.68 2.04
CA ALA A 173 4.48 5.57 3.27
C ALA A 173 4.17 6.72 4.25
N ALA A 174 4.07 7.96 3.75
CA ALA A 174 3.70 9.13 4.56
C ALA A 174 2.30 8.97 5.17
N GLY A 175 1.31 8.58 4.37
CA GLY A 175 -0.06 8.33 4.81
C GLY A 175 -0.14 7.20 5.84
N SER A 176 0.62 6.12 5.64
CA SER A 176 0.69 5.00 6.58
C SER A 176 1.29 5.43 7.92
N MET A 177 2.37 6.20 7.92
CA MET A 177 2.97 6.72 9.15
C MET A 177 2.06 7.71 9.85
N TYR A 178 1.41 8.63 9.12
CA TYR A 178 0.43 9.56 9.67
C TYR A 178 -0.77 8.84 10.28
N SER A 179 -1.34 7.84 9.59
CA SER A 179 -2.48 7.04 10.06
C SER A 179 -2.25 6.40 11.45
N ARG A 180 -1.00 6.07 11.81
CA ARG A 180 -0.65 5.46 13.10
C ARG A 180 -0.83 6.42 14.29
N SER A 181 -0.70 7.71 14.08
CA SER A 181 -0.75 8.75 15.13
C SER A 181 -1.97 9.66 14.99
N ALA A 182 -2.70 9.58 13.87
CA ALA A 182 -3.85 10.41 13.59
C ALA A 182 -5.07 10.06 14.47
N ARG A 183 -5.90 11.04 14.74
CA ARG A 183 -7.21 10.84 15.37
C ARG A 183 -8.20 10.37 14.32
N ILE A 184 -8.30 9.06 14.16
CA ILE A 184 -9.23 8.37 13.27
C ILE A 184 -10.23 7.56 14.08
N PRO A 185 -11.40 7.20 13.56
CA PRO A 185 -12.39 6.40 14.28
C PRO A 185 -11.79 5.11 14.89
N ASP A 186 -12.24 4.74 16.08
CA ASP A 186 -11.73 3.55 16.78
C ASP A 186 -12.11 2.27 16.07
N SER A 187 -13.33 2.20 15.53
CA SER A 187 -13.77 1.06 14.72
C SER A 187 -12.95 0.98 13.43
N PRO A 188 -12.27 -0.14 13.15
CA PRO A 188 -11.49 -0.33 11.92
C PRO A 188 -12.34 -0.14 10.66
N LEU A 189 -13.56 -0.69 10.64
CA LEU A 189 -14.47 -0.55 9.49
C LEU A 189 -14.88 0.90 9.26
N MET A 190 -15.25 1.63 10.31
CA MET A 190 -15.62 3.05 10.20
C MET A 190 -14.41 3.90 9.80
N SER A 191 -13.22 3.61 10.34
CA SER A 191 -11.98 4.29 9.96
C SER A 191 -11.66 4.10 8.47
N THR A 192 -11.74 2.86 7.98
CA THR A 192 -11.57 2.53 6.56
C THR A 192 -12.62 3.22 5.70
N ALA A 193 -13.89 3.18 6.10
CA ALA A 193 -14.99 3.83 5.40
C ALA A 193 -14.77 5.34 5.25
N ALA A 194 -14.39 6.03 6.32
CA ALA A 194 -14.16 7.48 6.30
C ALA A 194 -12.96 7.85 5.39
N GLN A 195 -11.88 7.07 5.42
CA GLN A 195 -10.72 7.27 4.54
C GLN A 195 -11.07 7.03 3.08
N MET A 196 -11.84 5.97 2.78
CA MET A 196 -12.25 5.67 1.42
C MET A 196 -13.26 6.66 0.86
N LEU A 197 -14.23 7.10 1.65
CA LEU A 197 -15.18 8.12 1.23
C LEU A 197 -14.46 9.43 0.89
N THR A 198 -13.61 9.91 1.80
CA THR A 198 -12.87 11.17 1.58
C THR A 198 -11.86 11.06 0.45
N GLY A 199 -11.08 9.98 0.39
CA GLY A 199 -10.12 9.72 -0.68
C GLY A 199 -10.80 9.49 -2.03
N GLY A 200 -11.95 8.79 -2.05
CA GLY A 200 -12.76 8.60 -3.25
C GLY A 200 -13.30 9.92 -3.81
N VAL A 201 -13.83 10.79 -2.94
CA VAL A 201 -14.25 12.15 -3.34
C VAL A 201 -13.08 12.96 -3.90
N LEU A 202 -11.91 12.92 -3.26
CA LEU A 202 -10.72 13.62 -3.75
C LEU A 202 -10.26 13.10 -5.12
N LEU A 203 -10.28 11.78 -5.33
CA LEU A 203 -9.97 11.15 -6.61
C LEU A 203 -10.96 11.55 -7.70
N ILE A 204 -12.28 11.53 -7.41
CA ILE A 204 -13.33 11.97 -8.34
C ILE A 204 -13.14 13.46 -8.69
N ALA A 205 -12.85 14.31 -7.72
CA ALA A 205 -12.57 15.72 -7.96
C ALA A 205 -11.29 15.90 -8.80
N PHE A 206 -10.23 15.14 -8.50
CA PHE A 206 -8.98 15.19 -9.25
C PHE A 206 -9.14 14.64 -10.68
N SER A 207 -9.99 13.64 -10.89
CA SER A 207 -10.31 13.09 -12.21
C SER A 207 -10.97 14.13 -13.14
N TYR A 208 -11.68 15.09 -12.57
CA TYR A 208 -12.21 16.22 -13.33
C TYR A 208 -11.08 17.14 -13.83
N VAL A 209 -10.11 17.45 -12.98
CA VAL A 209 -8.95 18.28 -13.32
C VAL A 209 -8.07 17.63 -14.39
N THR A 210 -7.91 16.29 -14.34
CA THR A 210 -7.11 15.53 -15.31
C THR A 210 -7.84 15.23 -16.62
N GLY A 211 -9.11 15.60 -16.73
CA GLY A 211 -9.92 15.37 -17.93
C GLY A 211 -10.35 13.91 -18.10
N ASP A 212 -10.34 13.10 -17.07
CA ASP A 212 -10.79 11.70 -17.13
C ASP A 212 -12.27 11.59 -17.50
N TRP A 213 -13.09 12.57 -17.08
CA TRP A 213 -14.52 12.61 -17.39
C TRP A 213 -14.81 12.73 -18.89
N SER A 214 -13.99 13.48 -19.63
CA SER A 214 -14.12 13.61 -21.08
C SER A 214 -13.73 12.35 -21.85
N LYS A 215 -12.99 11.44 -21.20
CA LYS A 215 -12.55 10.15 -21.76
C LYS A 215 -13.49 9.00 -21.39
N LEU A 216 -14.48 9.25 -20.54
CA LEU A 216 -15.40 8.20 -20.09
C LEU A 216 -16.47 7.95 -21.14
N GLU A 217 -16.43 6.81 -21.76
CA GLU A 217 -17.49 6.27 -22.61
C GLU A 217 -18.03 4.98 -21.99
N VAL A 218 -19.14 5.08 -21.28
CA VAL A 218 -19.70 3.95 -20.53
C VAL A 218 -20.04 2.76 -21.44
N SER A 219 -20.44 3.02 -22.68
CA SER A 219 -20.77 2.00 -23.69
C SER A 219 -19.55 1.18 -24.16
N THR A 220 -18.33 1.72 -24.03
CA THR A 220 -17.09 1.06 -24.46
C THR A 220 -16.42 0.29 -23.35
N ILE A 221 -16.92 0.39 -22.10
CA ILE A 221 -16.33 -0.35 -20.98
C ILE A 221 -16.54 -1.84 -21.17
N SER A 222 -15.43 -2.58 -21.26
CA SER A 222 -15.47 -4.02 -21.46
C SER A 222 -15.96 -4.78 -20.23
N LEU A 223 -16.58 -5.94 -20.45
CA LEU A 223 -16.97 -6.84 -19.34
C LEU A 223 -15.76 -7.25 -18.50
N ARG A 224 -14.59 -7.40 -19.13
CA ARG A 224 -13.33 -7.70 -18.46
C ARG A 224 -12.93 -6.58 -17.47
N SER A 225 -13.05 -5.31 -17.90
CA SER A 225 -12.79 -4.16 -17.03
C SER A 225 -13.81 -4.05 -15.89
N TYR A 226 -15.10 -4.34 -16.14
CA TYR A 226 -16.10 -4.40 -15.08
C TYR A 226 -15.82 -5.50 -14.06
N ALA A 227 -15.41 -6.70 -14.51
CA ALA A 227 -15.04 -7.80 -13.60
C ALA A 227 -13.81 -7.44 -12.76
N ALA A 228 -12.79 -6.85 -13.38
CA ALA A 228 -11.61 -6.35 -12.68
C ALA A 228 -11.97 -5.25 -11.67
N PHE A 229 -12.82 -4.30 -12.04
CA PHE A 229 -13.33 -3.27 -11.13
C PHE A 229 -14.07 -3.88 -9.93
N GLY A 230 -14.95 -4.86 -10.15
CA GLY A 230 -15.65 -5.59 -9.08
C GLY A 230 -14.67 -6.29 -8.12
N TYR A 231 -13.64 -6.95 -8.66
CA TYR A 231 -12.55 -7.54 -7.88
C TYR A 231 -11.84 -6.47 -7.04
N LEU A 232 -11.51 -5.33 -7.63
CA LEU A 232 -10.84 -4.23 -6.94
C LEU A 232 -11.69 -3.64 -5.81
N VAL A 233 -13.01 -3.51 -6.00
CA VAL A 233 -13.93 -3.04 -4.95
C VAL A 233 -13.99 -4.04 -3.80
N ALA A 234 -14.31 -5.31 -4.09
CA ALA A 234 -14.57 -6.32 -3.07
C ALA A 234 -13.28 -6.74 -2.34
N PHE A 235 -12.28 -7.18 -3.08
CA PHE A 235 -11.08 -7.79 -2.51
C PHE A 235 -9.97 -6.77 -2.25
N GLY A 236 -9.70 -5.87 -3.18
CA GLY A 236 -8.67 -4.87 -3.03
C GLY A 236 -9.01 -3.79 -2.00
N SER A 237 -10.25 -3.28 -2.05
CA SER A 237 -10.69 -2.18 -1.20
C SER A 237 -11.36 -2.67 0.08
N ILE A 238 -12.49 -3.36 0.02
CA ILE A 238 -13.23 -3.72 1.24
C ILE A 238 -12.39 -4.63 2.13
N ILE A 239 -11.86 -5.73 1.61
CA ILE A 239 -11.12 -6.70 2.41
C ILE A 239 -9.68 -6.24 2.64
N GLY A 240 -8.91 -6.05 1.57
CA GLY A 240 -7.47 -5.80 1.66
C GLY A 240 -7.12 -4.51 2.39
N TYR A 241 -7.76 -3.40 2.04
CA TYR A 241 -7.48 -2.11 2.70
C TYR A 241 -7.96 -2.11 4.16
N THR A 242 -9.10 -2.73 4.48
CA THR A 242 -9.56 -2.86 5.87
C THR A 242 -8.56 -3.69 6.70
N ALA A 243 -8.08 -4.80 6.15
CA ALA A 243 -7.04 -5.61 6.78
C ALA A 243 -5.75 -4.80 7.00
N TYR A 244 -5.32 -4.00 6.02
CA TYR A 244 -4.13 -3.16 6.13
C TYR A 244 -4.27 -2.06 7.20
N ILE A 245 -5.37 -1.32 7.22
CA ILE A 245 -5.63 -0.29 8.23
C ILE A 245 -5.70 -0.91 9.63
N TRP A 246 -6.28 -2.10 9.75
CA TRP A 246 -6.28 -2.85 11.00
C TRP A 246 -4.85 -3.26 11.41
N LEU A 247 -4.03 -3.77 10.48
CA LEU A 247 -2.63 -4.11 10.73
C LEU A 247 -1.81 -2.91 11.17
N LEU A 248 -1.98 -1.73 10.57
CA LEU A 248 -1.28 -0.52 10.97
C LEU A 248 -1.53 -0.12 12.43
N LYS A 249 -2.70 -0.48 13.00
CA LYS A 249 -3.06 -0.22 14.40
C LYS A 249 -2.58 -1.33 15.35
N ASN A 250 -2.63 -2.59 14.91
CA ASN A 250 -2.52 -3.76 15.79
C ASN A 250 -1.19 -4.53 15.63
N ALA A 251 -0.40 -4.23 14.60
CA ALA A 251 0.89 -4.86 14.34
C ALA A 251 2.02 -3.83 14.27
N ASP A 252 3.26 -4.30 14.39
CA ASP A 252 4.42 -3.45 14.12
C ASP A 252 4.45 -3.01 12.66
N ALA A 253 4.92 -1.77 12.40
CA ALA A 253 5.02 -1.24 11.04
C ALA A 253 5.87 -2.13 10.12
N SER A 254 6.88 -2.80 10.67
CA SER A 254 7.72 -3.77 9.95
C SER A 254 6.88 -4.96 9.47
N LEU A 255 6.08 -5.56 10.37
CA LEU A 255 5.21 -6.68 10.00
C LEU A 255 4.09 -6.24 9.06
N ALA A 256 3.47 -5.09 9.30
CA ALA A 256 2.43 -4.55 8.42
C ALA A 256 2.94 -4.25 7.01
N SER A 257 4.25 -4.00 6.81
CA SER A 257 4.83 -3.69 5.50
C SER A 257 5.40 -4.92 4.75
N THR A 258 5.31 -6.13 5.33
CA THR A 258 5.85 -7.35 4.69
C THR A 258 5.14 -7.74 3.38
N TYR A 259 3.91 -7.25 3.14
CA TYR A 259 3.25 -7.42 1.85
C TYR A 259 4.09 -6.90 0.66
N ALA A 260 4.96 -5.92 0.92
CA ALA A 260 5.84 -5.37 -0.11
C ALA A 260 6.83 -6.40 -0.70
N PHE A 261 7.08 -7.54 -0.01
CA PHE A 261 7.88 -8.64 -0.54
C PHE A 261 7.06 -9.62 -1.37
N VAL A 262 5.81 -9.85 -0.97
CA VAL A 262 4.95 -10.88 -1.57
C VAL A 262 4.21 -10.34 -2.78
N ASN A 263 3.70 -9.10 -2.71
CA ASN A 263 2.91 -8.51 -3.78
C ASN A 263 3.63 -8.46 -5.14
N PRO A 264 4.93 -8.09 -5.26
CA PRO A 264 5.61 -8.14 -6.53
C PRO A 264 5.68 -9.54 -7.14
N VAL A 265 5.87 -10.57 -6.32
CA VAL A 265 5.90 -11.96 -6.81
C VAL A 265 4.54 -12.34 -7.39
N VAL A 266 3.46 -12.03 -6.67
CA VAL A 266 2.09 -12.30 -7.13
C VAL A 266 1.76 -11.48 -8.38
N ALA A 267 2.12 -10.18 -8.41
CA ALA A 267 1.86 -9.31 -9.55
C ALA A 267 2.61 -9.77 -10.82
N VAL A 268 3.88 -10.18 -10.70
CA VAL A 268 4.67 -10.70 -11.82
C VAL A 268 4.06 -11.97 -12.38
N ILE A 269 3.69 -12.93 -11.52
CA ILE A 269 3.07 -14.19 -11.95
C ILE A 269 1.72 -13.93 -12.63
N LEU A 270 0.87 -13.10 -12.03
CA LEU A 270 -0.45 -12.80 -12.59
C LEU A 270 -0.36 -11.91 -13.84
N GLY A 271 0.58 -10.96 -13.90
CA GLY A 271 0.84 -10.12 -15.07
C GLY A 271 1.22 -10.96 -16.28
N TRP A 272 2.13 -11.91 -16.07
CA TRP A 272 2.49 -12.89 -17.13
C TRP A 272 1.30 -13.78 -17.53
N ALA A 273 0.60 -14.38 -16.56
CA ALA A 273 -0.42 -15.38 -16.85
C ALA A 273 -1.74 -14.76 -17.39
N MET A 274 -2.12 -13.55 -16.99
CA MET A 274 -3.44 -12.97 -17.26
C MET A 274 -3.43 -11.83 -18.28
N VAL A 275 -2.32 -11.09 -18.38
CA VAL A 275 -2.21 -9.88 -19.20
C VAL A 275 -1.14 -10.03 -20.29
N GLY A 276 -0.41 -11.14 -20.30
CA GLY A 276 0.63 -11.42 -21.31
C GLY A 276 1.87 -10.54 -21.14
N GLU A 277 2.16 -10.03 -19.94
CA GLU A 277 3.38 -9.27 -19.66
C GLU A 277 4.62 -10.14 -19.89
N GLN A 278 5.63 -9.60 -20.56
CA GLN A 278 6.86 -10.34 -20.82
C GLN A 278 7.77 -10.34 -19.58
N LEU A 279 8.17 -11.54 -19.17
CA LEU A 279 9.18 -11.73 -18.13
C LEU A 279 10.58 -11.66 -18.76
N THR A 280 11.12 -10.46 -18.87
CA THR A 280 12.50 -10.28 -19.34
C THR A 280 13.51 -10.68 -18.25
N ALA A 281 14.71 -11.11 -18.66
CA ALA A 281 15.78 -11.39 -17.69
C ALA A 281 16.11 -10.17 -16.82
N ASN A 282 16.02 -8.97 -17.38
CA ASN A 282 16.23 -7.72 -16.64
C ASN A 282 15.14 -7.47 -15.60
N THR A 283 13.87 -7.73 -15.92
CA THR A 283 12.76 -7.63 -14.95
C THR A 283 12.95 -8.61 -13.80
N LEU A 284 13.35 -9.85 -14.10
CA LEU A 284 13.63 -10.86 -13.07
C LEU A 284 14.85 -10.49 -12.21
N ALA A 285 15.94 -10.01 -12.82
CA ALA A 285 17.11 -9.55 -12.09
C ALA A 285 16.79 -8.37 -11.18
N ALA A 286 16.06 -7.36 -11.69
CA ALA A 286 15.60 -6.23 -10.89
C ALA A 286 14.68 -6.67 -9.74
N ALA A 287 13.77 -7.62 -9.99
CA ALA A 287 12.88 -8.16 -8.95
C ALA A 287 13.70 -8.79 -7.81
N VAL A 288 14.68 -9.63 -8.13
CA VAL A 288 15.55 -10.25 -7.13
C VAL A 288 16.30 -9.17 -6.32
N ILE A 289 16.89 -8.18 -7.00
CA ILE A 289 17.65 -7.09 -6.37
C ILE A 289 16.73 -6.26 -5.46
N ILE A 290 15.56 -5.84 -5.92
CA ILE A 290 14.63 -5.01 -5.14
C ILE A 290 14.09 -5.79 -3.93
N ILE A 291 13.68 -7.05 -4.12
CA ILE A 291 13.21 -7.89 -3.01
C ILE A 291 14.34 -8.09 -1.99
N ALA A 292 15.56 -8.41 -2.43
CA ALA A 292 16.72 -8.54 -1.53
C ALA A 292 16.99 -7.24 -0.76
N ALA A 293 16.90 -6.08 -1.43
CA ALA A 293 17.06 -4.77 -0.81
C ALA A 293 16.03 -4.52 0.30
N VAL A 294 14.75 -4.81 0.03
CA VAL A 294 13.67 -4.60 1.02
C VAL A 294 13.80 -5.60 2.17
N VAL A 295 14.17 -6.86 1.92
CA VAL A 295 14.49 -7.85 2.97
C VAL A 295 15.63 -7.34 3.84
N LEU A 296 16.73 -6.87 3.24
CA LEU A 296 17.91 -6.35 3.94
C LEU A 296 17.52 -5.17 4.85
N VAL A 297 16.82 -4.18 4.32
CA VAL A 297 16.31 -3.03 5.10
C VAL A 297 15.46 -3.48 6.28
N THR A 298 14.60 -4.47 6.08
CA THR A 298 13.68 -4.95 7.12
C THR A 298 14.41 -5.73 8.21
N LEU A 299 15.37 -6.60 7.85
CA LEU A 299 16.14 -7.40 8.79
C LEU A 299 17.06 -6.54 9.66
N PHE A 300 17.71 -5.54 9.05
CA PHE A 300 18.64 -4.64 9.75
C PHE A 300 17.97 -3.44 10.42
N ARG A 301 16.65 -3.31 10.31
CA ARG A 301 15.89 -2.30 11.04
C ARG A 301 16.06 -2.51 12.54
N SER A 302 16.56 -1.50 13.26
CA SER A 302 16.72 -1.54 14.72
C SER A 302 15.41 -1.88 15.39
N ARG A 303 15.36 -2.97 16.16
CA ARG A 303 14.20 -3.30 17.01
C ARG A 303 13.95 -2.12 17.95
N PRO A 304 12.67 -1.75 18.24
CA PRO A 304 12.37 -0.77 19.26
C PRO A 304 13.04 -1.19 20.56
N GLN A 305 13.93 -0.36 21.07
CA GLN A 305 14.51 -0.60 22.37
C GLN A 305 13.36 -0.49 23.39
N LYS A 306 13.14 -1.53 24.22
CA LYS A 306 12.21 -1.45 25.35
C LYS A 306 12.56 -0.18 26.12
N THR A 307 11.59 0.69 26.34
CA THR A 307 11.77 1.88 27.16
C THR A 307 12.34 1.45 28.52
N GLY A 308 13.31 2.20 29.07
CA GLY A 308 13.99 1.83 30.31
C GLY A 308 13.04 1.45 31.46
N THR A 309 11.84 2.07 31.50
CA THR A 309 10.74 1.70 32.42
C THR A 309 10.24 0.27 32.22
N GLN A 310 10.21 -0.24 30.98
CA GLN A 310 9.75 -1.60 30.68
C GLN A 310 10.83 -2.64 30.98
N ALA A 311 12.09 -2.28 30.79
CA ALA A 311 13.22 -3.11 31.22
C ALA A 311 13.32 -3.20 32.74
N ALA A 312 13.09 -2.10 33.46
CA ALA A 312 13.05 -2.07 34.92
C ALA A 312 11.89 -2.91 35.49
N LEU A 313 10.69 -2.83 34.90
CA LEU A 313 9.53 -3.65 35.27
C LEU A 313 9.75 -5.15 34.96
N ASP A 314 10.39 -5.50 33.87
CA ASP A 314 10.72 -6.90 33.56
C ASP A 314 11.75 -7.46 34.55
N ILE A 315 12.74 -6.68 34.98
CA ILE A 315 13.72 -7.04 36.03
C ILE A 315 13.02 -7.20 37.38
N GLN A 316 12.14 -6.30 37.76
CA GLN A 316 11.39 -6.34 39.01
C GLN A 316 10.44 -7.56 39.07
N ASN A 317 9.78 -7.89 37.94
CA ASN A 317 8.94 -9.09 37.85
C ASN A 317 9.76 -10.38 37.89
N GLN A 318 10.97 -10.41 37.30
CA GLN A 318 11.87 -11.56 37.43
C GLN A 318 12.37 -11.78 38.86
N GLN A 319 12.66 -10.70 39.60
CA GLN A 319 13.07 -10.80 41.00
C GLN A 319 11.93 -11.29 41.93
N GLN A 320 10.67 -10.92 41.63
CA GLN A 320 9.51 -11.41 42.37
C GLN A 320 9.12 -12.85 42.08
N SER A 321 9.58 -13.44 40.98
CA SER A 321 9.30 -14.85 40.64
C SER A 321 10.32 -15.84 41.24
N ILE A 322 11.36 -15.35 41.91
CA ILE A 322 12.44 -16.18 42.53
C ILE A 322 12.24 -16.26 44.07
N HIS A 323 11.29 -15.53 44.62
CA HIS A 323 10.83 -15.61 46.02
C HIS A 323 9.42 -16.20 46.08
#